data_f4c9c89961f534cd78ba282b51b40c5b
#
_entry.id   f4c9c89961f534cd78ba282b51b40c5b
#
_cell.length_a   1.000
_cell.length_b   1.000
_cell.length_c   1.000
_cell.angle_alpha   90.00
_cell.angle_beta   90.00
_cell.angle_gamma   90.00
#
_symmetry.space_group_name_H-M   'P 1'
#
loop_
_entity.id
_entity.type
_entity.pdbx_description
1 polymer ?
#
loop_
_entity_poly.entity_id
_entity_poly.type
_entity_poly.pdbx_seq_one_letter_code
_entity_poly.pdbx_strand_id
1 'polypeptide(L)'
;LYENPDVQFSDMREKFFDVRKRAFKFPDLGKKAQLVCVPTTSGTGSEMTPFAVITDDETGMKYPLADYALTPSVAIIDPVLTSALPAKVVADAGFDALTHATEAYVSVYANDYTDGLALHAIKLIFENIERSAKARPGSTDPADIQAREKMHNAASIAGMAFGNAFLGIVHAMAHVTGSKFHLIHGRTNAIYLPHVIRYNGRIPTKLTSWPKYERYIAPERFQQIAQHLGLKAATPEEGVESYARAVEKLRDLVGIERSFQAQGVAEEAFIGRLDELAMAAYEDQCAPANPRMPMLADMKTLMEAAYYGTSFDEVRAHRGEVAVAGETPAEAPAAPLAKRGA
;
A
#
# COMPACT_ATOMS: atom_id res chain seq x y z
N LEU A 1 -26.95 -1.18 8.92
CA LEU A 1 -28.32 -0.66 9.06
C LEU A 1 -29.36 -1.79 9.24
N TYR A 2 -29.31 -2.90 8.45
CA TYR A 2 -30.30 -3.99 8.57
C TYR A 2 -30.36 -4.61 9.99
N GLU A 3 -29.19 -4.86 10.59
CA GLU A 3 -29.14 -5.43 11.95
C GLU A 3 -29.32 -4.38 13.06
N ASN A 4 -28.94 -3.14 12.79
CA ASN A 4 -28.91 -2.03 13.73
C ASN A 4 -29.55 -0.79 13.09
N PRO A 5 -30.88 -0.72 12.98
CA PRO A 5 -31.59 0.34 12.24
C PRO A 5 -31.45 1.73 12.88
N ASP A 6 -31.13 1.80 14.17
CA ASP A 6 -30.99 3.06 14.91
C ASP A 6 -29.59 3.71 14.75
N VAL A 7 -28.63 2.99 14.14
CA VAL A 7 -27.28 3.50 13.92
C VAL A 7 -27.25 4.40 12.69
N GLN A 8 -26.70 5.61 12.84
CA GLN A 8 -26.53 6.55 11.74
C GLN A 8 -25.14 6.39 11.13
N PHE A 9 -25.00 6.72 9.84
CA PHE A 9 -23.69 6.69 9.17
C PHE A 9 -22.68 7.66 9.83
N SER A 10 -23.15 8.82 10.30
CA SER A 10 -22.37 9.78 11.06
C SER A 10 -21.69 9.20 12.30
N ASP A 11 -22.29 8.19 12.92
CA ASP A 11 -21.77 7.55 14.12
C ASP A 11 -20.61 6.58 13.79
N MET A 12 -20.62 6.03 12.58
CA MET A 12 -19.66 5.04 12.12
C MET A 12 -18.45 5.63 11.38
N ARG A 13 -18.60 6.84 10.79
CA ARG A 13 -17.57 7.50 9.95
C ARG A 13 -16.38 8.06 10.73
N GLU A 14 -16.05 7.47 11.85
CA GLU A 14 -14.98 7.93 12.71
C GLU A 14 -13.62 7.40 12.26
N LYS A 15 -12.57 8.23 12.40
CA LYS A 15 -11.21 7.78 12.11
C LYS A 15 -10.80 6.71 13.13
N PHE A 16 -10.37 5.55 12.66
CA PHE A 16 -9.96 4.39 13.47
C PHE A 16 -8.96 4.73 14.59
N PHE A 17 -8.10 5.72 14.35
CA PHE A 17 -7.09 6.18 15.31
C PHE A 17 -7.49 7.42 16.12
N ASP A 18 -8.72 7.91 16.01
CA ASP A 18 -9.14 9.03 16.86
C ASP A 18 -9.38 8.57 18.29
N VAL A 19 -8.35 8.74 19.12
CA VAL A 19 -8.37 8.35 20.53
C VAL A 19 -9.52 8.99 21.31
N ARG A 20 -9.98 10.17 20.90
CA ARG A 20 -11.08 10.90 21.55
C ARG A 20 -12.43 10.22 21.34
N LYS A 21 -12.54 9.37 20.35
CA LYS A 21 -13.77 8.72 19.91
C LYS A 21 -13.84 7.23 20.22
N ARG A 22 -12.91 6.70 21.02
CA ARG A 22 -12.93 5.31 21.49
C ARG A 22 -14.16 4.94 22.33
N ALA A 23 -14.99 5.93 22.67
CA ALA A 23 -16.25 5.71 23.40
C ALA A 23 -17.35 5.12 22.49
N PHE A 24 -17.24 5.27 21.15
CA PHE A 24 -18.20 4.66 20.24
C PHE A 24 -17.88 3.16 20.07
N LYS A 25 -18.85 2.33 20.42
CA LYS A 25 -18.78 0.90 20.15
C LYS A 25 -19.41 0.64 18.79
N PHE A 26 -18.63 0.11 17.86
CA PHE A 26 -19.18 -0.34 16.58
C PHE A 26 -20.32 -1.33 16.83
N PRO A 27 -21.43 -1.23 16.09
CA PRO A 27 -22.61 -2.08 16.32
C PRO A 27 -22.27 -3.56 16.12
N ASP A 28 -22.88 -4.42 16.94
CA ASP A 28 -22.75 -5.86 16.77
C ASP A 28 -23.33 -6.29 15.42
N LEU A 29 -22.56 -7.05 14.64
CA LEU A 29 -22.95 -7.61 13.35
C LEU A 29 -22.93 -9.14 13.37
N GLY A 30 -23.58 -9.77 12.40
CA GLY A 30 -23.57 -11.23 12.22
C GLY A 30 -24.60 -11.99 13.09
N LYS A 31 -25.47 -11.28 13.81
CA LYS A 31 -26.53 -11.92 14.61
C LYS A 31 -27.79 -12.28 13.82
N LYS A 32 -28.12 -11.46 12.81
CA LYS A 32 -29.31 -11.65 11.97
C LYS A 32 -28.95 -12.09 10.55
N ALA A 33 -27.76 -11.71 10.07
CA ALA A 33 -27.28 -12.03 8.73
C ALA A 33 -25.78 -12.31 8.75
N GLN A 34 -25.33 -13.22 7.89
CA GLN A 34 -23.90 -13.45 7.64
C GLN A 34 -23.47 -12.70 6.39
N LEU A 35 -22.29 -12.09 6.43
CA LEU A 35 -21.69 -11.45 5.27
C LEU A 35 -20.85 -12.47 4.50
N VAL A 36 -21.26 -12.74 3.25
CA VAL A 36 -20.48 -13.56 2.31
C VAL A 36 -19.96 -12.64 1.22
N CYS A 37 -18.65 -12.59 1.04
CA CYS A 37 -18.01 -11.78 0.02
C CYS A 37 -17.44 -12.64 -1.11
N VAL A 38 -17.71 -12.20 -2.35
CA VAL A 38 -17.22 -12.87 -3.57
C VAL A 38 -16.53 -11.80 -4.40
N PRO A 39 -15.19 -11.69 -4.36
CA PRO A 39 -14.47 -10.64 -5.08
C PRO A 39 -14.55 -10.84 -6.60
N THR A 40 -14.68 -9.73 -7.33
CA THR A 40 -14.73 -9.69 -8.79
C THR A 40 -13.50 -9.05 -9.42
N THR A 41 -12.54 -8.62 -8.59
CA THR A 41 -11.23 -8.09 -9.00
C THR A 41 -10.13 -8.74 -8.17
N SER A 42 -8.91 -8.79 -8.72
CA SER A 42 -7.76 -9.36 -8.03
C SER A 42 -6.85 -8.24 -7.48
N GLY A 43 -7.38 -7.46 -6.53
CA GLY A 43 -6.69 -6.26 -6.02
C GLY A 43 -6.97 -5.96 -4.56
N THR A 44 -8.20 -5.54 -4.25
CA THR A 44 -8.55 -4.96 -2.96
C THR A 44 -8.36 -5.86 -1.75
N GLY A 45 -8.53 -7.20 -1.91
CA GLY A 45 -8.53 -8.12 -0.77
C GLY A 45 -9.61 -7.82 0.29
N SER A 46 -10.62 -7.01 -0.07
CA SER A 46 -11.65 -6.53 0.86
C SER A 46 -12.47 -7.64 1.49
N GLU A 47 -12.57 -8.80 0.85
CA GLU A 47 -13.22 -10.00 1.34
C GLU A 47 -12.48 -10.63 2.55
N MET A 48 -11.26 -10.19 2.83
CA MET A 48 -10.41 -10.66 3.94
C MET A 48 -10.15 -9.60 5.01
N THR A 49 -10.75 -8.40 4.87
CA THR A 49 -10.38 -7.26 5.71
C THR A 49 -11.53 -6.74 6.57
N PRO A 50 -11.22 -6.09 7.69
CA PRO A 50 -12.19 -5.45 8.56
C PRO A 50 -12.52 -4.00 8.10
N PHE A 51 -12.37 -3.69 6.82
CA PHE A 51 -12.50 -2.33 6.27
C PHE A 51 -13.63 -2.23 5.25
N ALA A 52 -14.37 -1.12 5.30
CA ALA A 52 -15.31 -0.72 4.26
C ALA A 52 -15.14 0.77 3.96
N VAL A 53 -14.90 1.13 2.70
CA VAL A 53 -14.76 2.53 2.28
C VAL A 53 -16.06 2.98 1.65
N ILE A 54 -16.74 3.95 2.28
CA ILE A 54 -18.02 4.48 1.84
C ILE A 54 -17.84 5.95 1.44
N THR A 55 -18.37 6.31 0.29
CA THR A 55 -18.42 7.71 -0.15
C THR A 55 -19.69 8.34 0.42
N ASP A 56 -19.55 9.46 1.11
CA ASP A 56 -20.66 10.28 1.56
C ASP A 56 -21.18 11.10 0.37
N ASP A 57 -22.42 10.88 -0.02
CA ASP A 57 -23.05 11.53 -1.18
C ASP A 57 -23.21 13.04 -1.01
N GLU A 58 -23.31 13.53 0.23
CA GLU A 58 -23.47 14.96 0.51
C GLU A 58 -22.14 15.74 0.37
N THR A 59 -21.04 15.13 0.82
CA THR A 59 -19.73 15.79 0.86
C THR A 59 -18.79 15.32 -0.24
N GLY A 60 -19.09 14.20 -0.91
CA GLY A 60 -18.18 13.54 -1.85
C GLY A 60 -16.93 12.92 -1.20
N MET A 61 -16.84 12.97 0.12
CA MET A 61 -15.70 12.44 0.87
C MET A 61 -15.80 10.93 1.07
N LYS A 62 -14.65 10.26 0.99
CA LYS A 62 -14.52 8.84 1.31
C LYS A 62 -14.21 8.66 2.79
N TYR A 63 -15.06 7.88 3.45
CA TYR A 63 -14.87 7.52 4.86
C TYR A 63 -14.55 6.02 4.95
N PRO A 64 -13.35 5.67 5.38
CA PRO A 64 -13.06 4.29 5.72
C PRO A 64 -13.69 3.95 7.07
N LEU A 65 -14.53 2.92 7.07
CA LEU A 65 -15.03 2.28 8.28
C LEU A 65 -14.08 1.13 8.63
N ALA A 66 -13.70 1.01 9.88
CA ALA A 66 -12.75 0.01 10.33
C ALA A 66 -13.20 -0.59 11.66
N ASP A 67 -13.64 -1.83 11.63
CA ASP A 67 -13.94 -2.62 12.83
C ASP A 67 -13.90 -4.12 12.48
N TYR A 68 -13.44 -4.95 13.40
CA TYR A 68 -13.41 -6.41 13.20
C TYR A 68 -14.78 -7.02 12.91
N ALA A 69 -15.86 -6.39 13.37
CA ALA A 69 -17.22 -6.80 13.04
C ALA A 69 -17.56 -6.72 11.54
N LEU A 70 -16.81 -5.94 10.76
CA LEU A 70 -16.94 -5.84 9.30
C LEU A 70 -16.27 -6.99 8.55
N THR A 71 -15.44 -7.79 9.20
CA THR A 71 -14.77 -8.92 8.55
C THR A 71 -15.82 -9.90 8.05
N PRO A 72 -15.82 -10.26 6.74
CA PRO A 72 -16.79 -11.21 6.20
C PRO A 72 -16.71 -12.57 6.91
N SER A 73 -17.88 -13.19 7.08
CA SER A 73 -17.99 -14.53 7.66
C SER A 73 -17.46 -15.62 6.71
N VAL A 74 -17.61 -15.38 5.40
CA VAL A 74 -17.18 -16.28 4.33
C VAL A 74 -16.65 -15.45 3.17
N ALA A 75 -15.50 -15.86 2.62
CA ALA A 75 -15.01 -15.36 1.35
C ALA A 75 -14.98 -16.49 0.32
N ILE A 76 -15.52 -16.24 -0.87
CA ILE A 76 -15.52 -17.20 -1.99
C ILE A 76 -14.60 -16.64 -3.08
N ILE A 77 -13.44 -17.25 -3.25
CA ILE A 77 -12.42 -16.82 -4.20
C ILE A 77 -12.57 -17.64 -5.48
N ASP A 78 -13.38 -17.15 -6.40
CA ASP A 78 -13.65 -17.83 -7.68
C ASP A 78 -12.96 -17.11 -8.84
N PRO A 79 -11.87 -17.66 -9.41
CA PRO A 79 -11.13 -17.05 -10.50
C PRO A 79 -11.94 -16.89 -11.80
N VAL A 80 -13.04 -17.60 -11.96
CA VAL A 80 -13.93 -17.47 -13.12
C VAL A 80 -14.49 -16.05 -13.21
N LEU A 81 -14.77 -15.41 -12.07
CA LEU A 81 -15.32 -14.05 -12.03
C LEU A 81 -14.32 -12.98 -12.52
N THR A 82 -13.03 -13.29 -12.51
CA THR A 82 -11.98 -12.37 -12.99
C THR A 82 -11.52 -12.70 -14.42
N SER A 83 -11.99 -13.80 -15.01
CA SER A 83 -11.52 -14.31 -16.29
C SER A 83 -11.75 -13.34 -17.48
N ALA A 84 -12.83 -12.59 -17.44
CA ALA A 84 -13.23 -11.65 -18.49
C ALA A 84 -12.75 -10.20 -18.26
N LEU A 85 -11.97 -9.93 -17.20
CA LEU A 85 -11.51 -8.58 -16.92
C LEU A 85 -10.58 -8.04 -17.99
N PRO A 86 -10.73 -6.75 -18.39
CA PRO A 86 -9.80 -6.08 -19.30
C PRO A 86 -8.39 -5.98 -18.71
N ALA A 87 -7.38 -6.01 -19.56
CA ALA A 87 -5.95 -5.93 -19.19
C ALA A 87 -5.64 -4.77 -18.22
N LYS A 88 -6.21 -3.59 -18.47
CA LYS A 88 -6.03 -2.40 -17.64
C LYS A 88 -6.54 -2.61 -16.22
N VAL A 89 -7.71 -3.22 -16.07
CA VAL A 89 -8.29 -3.50 -14.74
C VAL A 89 -7.44 -4.53 -13.98
N VAL A 90 -6.93 -5.55 -14.69
CA VAL A 90 -6.05 -6.56 -14.10
C VAL A 90 -4.73 -5.96 -13.64
N ALA A 91 -4.13 -5.10 -14.44
CA ALA A 91 -2.89 -4.41 -14.11
C ALA A 91 -3.06 -3.51 -12.89
N ASP A 92 -4.08 -2.66 -12.91
CA ASP A 92 -4.35 -1.71 -11.85
C ASP A 92 -4.66 -2.43 -10.53
N ALA A 93 -5.54 -3.45 -10.56
CA ALA A 93 -5.86 -4.25 -9.38
C ALA A 93 -4.64 -5.05 -8.87
N GLY A 94 -3.85 -5.63 -9.76
CA GLY A 94 -2.65 -6.37 -9.37
C GLY A 94 -1.59 -5.50 -8.70
N PHE A 95 -1.45 -4.24 -9.12
CA PHE A 95 -0.56 -3.29 -8.44
C PHE A 95 -1.12 -2.81 -7.10
N ASP A 96 -2.42 -2.76 -6.94
CA ASP A 96 -3.06 -2.55 -5.65
C ASP A 96 -2.68 -3.67 -4.67
N ALA A 97 -2.87 -4.93 -5.06
CA ALA A 97 -2.46 -6.08 -4.27
C ALA A 97 -0.95 -6.10 -3.94
N LEU A 98 -0.09 -5.73 -4.91
CA LEU A 98 1.35 -5.61 -4.68
C LEU A 98 1.68 -4.56 -3.63
N THR A 99 1.01 -3.43 -3.71
CA THR A 99 1.20 -2.33 -2.75
C THR A 99 0.71 -2.74 -1.36
N HIS A 100 -0.46 -3.39 -1.26
CA HIS A 100 -0.96 -3.97 -0.01
C HIS A 100 0.06 -4.87 0.67
N ALA A 101 0.59 -5.85 -0.07
CA ALA A 101 1.56 -6.79 0.47
C ALA A 101 2.89 -6.12 0.84
N THR A 102 3.37 -5.17 0.02
CA THR A 102 4.61 -4.45 0.27
C THR A 102 4.51 -3.58 1.52
N GLU A 103 3.45 -2.78 1.65
CA GLU A 103 3.25 -1.92 2.81
C GLU A 103 3.00 -2.74 4.07
N ALA A 104 2.21 -3.80 4.00
CA ALA A 104 2.01 -4.71 5.13
C ALA A 104 3.33 -5.31 5.64
N TYR A 105 4.22 -5.71 4.72
CA TYR A 105 5.51 -6.30 5.09
C TYR A 105 6.43 -5.32 5.81
N VAL A 106 6.46 -4.05 5.43
CA VAL A 106 7.33 -3.03 6.06
C VAL A 106 6.63 -2.25 7.17
N SER A 107 5.36 -2.49 7.42
CA SER A 107 4.56 -1.82 8.45
C SER A 107 5.17 -1.97 9.84
N VAL A 108 4.95 -0.98 10.69
CA VAL A 108 5.32 -1.05 12.12
C VAL A 108 4.52 -2.10 12.92
N TYR A 109 3.41 -2.57 12.35
CA TYR A 109 2.56 -3.64 12.92
C TYR A 109 2.84 -5.02 12.30
N ALA A 110 3.80 -5.12 11.40
CA ALA A 110 4.20 -6.38 10.78
C ALA A 110 4.66 -7.39 11.84
N ASN A 111 4.35 -8.65 11.62
CA ASN A 111 4.68 -9.75 12.51
C ASN A 111 4.85 -11.05 11.69
N ASP A 112 5.31 -12.12 12.34
CA ASP A 112 5.64 -13.39 11.68
C ASP A 112 4.49 -13.96 10.80
N TYR A 113 3.24 -13.75 11.21
CA TYR A 113 2.07 -14.23 10.45
C TYR A 113 1.84 -13.38 9.20
N THR A 114 1.86 -12.06 9.34
CA THR A 114 1.65 -11.14 8.22
C THR A 114 2.81 -11.16 7.25
N ASP A 115 4.02 -11.39 7.73
CA ASP A 115 5.25 -11.47 6.93
C ASP A 115 5.22 -12.62 5.93
N GLY A 116 4.85 -13.82 6.40
CA GLY A 116 4.72 -14.98 5.52
C GLY A 116 3.68 -14.79 4.42
N LEU A 117 2.53 -14.19 4.77
CA LEU A 117 1.47 -13.87 3.82
C LEU A 117 1.91 -12.82 2.80
N ALA A 118 2.50 -11.73 3.27
CA ALA A 118 2.94 -10.62 2.42
C ALA A 118 4.02 -11.06 1.41
N LEU A 119 5.06 -11.77 1.85
CA LEU A 119 6.11 -12.29 0.98
C LEU A 119 5.56 -13.26 -0.07
N HIS A 120 4.64 -14.14 0.34
CA HIS A 120 4.01 -15.07 -0.59
C HIS A 120 3.15 -14.35 -1.64
N ALA A 121 2.36 -13.36 -1.22
CA ALA A 121 1.57 -12.54 -2.15
C ALA A 121 2.46 -11.79 -3.15
N ILE A 122 3.53 -11.13 -2.69
CA ILE A 122 4.50 -10.44 -3.55
C ILE A 122 5.05 -11.40 -4.61
N LYS A 123 5.49 -12.61 -4.20
CA LYS A 123 6.02 -13.60 -5.14
C LYS A 123 5.00 -14.02 -6.19
N LEU A 124 3.79 -14.36 -5.77
CA LEU A 124 2.72 -14.76 -6.69
C LEU A 124 2.42 -13.64 -7.71
N ILE A 125 2.40 -12.38 -7.27
CA ILE A 125 2.15 -11.24 -8.15
C ILE A 125 3.27 -11.08 -9.16
N PHE A 126 4.54 -11.09 -8.74
CA PHE A 126 5.69 -10.96 -9.64
C PHE A 126 5.74 -12.07 -10.69
N GLU A 127 5.34 -13.28 -10.35
CA GLU A 127 5.33 -14.42 -11.26
C GLU A 127 4.16 -14.42 -12.25
N ASN A 128 3.05 -13.73 -11.95
CA ASN A 128 1.80 -13.95 -12.68
C ASN A 128 1.14 -12.70 -13.27
N ILE A 129 1.42 -11.49 -12.76
CA ILE A 129 0.69 -10.26 -13.16
C ILE A 129 0.87 -9.96 -14.66
N GLU A 130 2.08 -10.11 -15.20
CA GLU A 130 2.34 -9.83 -16.63
C GLU A 130 1.50 -10.72 -17.52
N ARG A 131 1.52 -12.04 -17.28
CA ARG A 131 0.71 -12.99 -18.04
C ARG A 131 -0.77 -12.74 -17.84
N SER A 132 -1.20 -12.55 -16.60
CA SER A 132 -2.59 -12.29 -16.27
C SER A 132 -3.12 -11.02 -16.95
N ALA A 133 -2.35 -9.94 -17.00
CA ALA A 133 -2.74 -8.70 -17.68
C ALA A 133 -2.74 -8.82 -19.22
N LYS A 134 -1.83 -9.61 -19.79
CA LYS A 134 -1.75 -9.84 -21.23
C LYS A 134 -2.72 -10.90 -21.75
N ALA A 135 -3.27 -11.73 -20.88
CA ALA A 135 -4.28 -12.73 -21.24
C ALA A 135 -5.52 -12.06 -21.81
N ARG A 136 -6.03 -12.60 -22.94
CA ARG A 136 -7.28 -12.12 -23.50
C ARG A 136 -8.44 -12.36 -22.54
N PRO A 137 -9.40 -11.44 -22.45
CA PRO A 137 -10.62 -11.67 -21.68
C PRO A 137 -11.29 -12.97 -22.14
N GLY A 138 -11.61 -13.85 -21.16
CA GLY A 138 -12.21 -15.15 -21.45
C GLY A 138 -11.25 -16.17 -22.09
N SER A 139 -9.93 -16.01 -21.96
CA SER A 139 -8.94 -16.99 -22.46
C SER A 139 -9.20 -18.38 -21.90
N THR A 140 -9.07 -19.38 -22.76
CA THR A 140 -9.15 -20.82 -22.40
C THR A 140 -7.77 -21.47 -22.31
N ASP A 141 -6.67 -20.71 -22.49
CA ASP A 141 -5.33 -21.21 -22.29
C ASP A 141 -5.13 -21.55 -20.80
N PRO A 142 -4.76 -22.79 -20.46
CA PRO A 142 -4.59 -23.20 -19.06
C PRO A 142 -3.60 -22.34 -18.27
N ALA A 143 -2.56 -21.83 -18.89
CA ALA A 143 -1.56 -21.01 -18.22
C ALA A 143 -2.08 -19.58 -17.99
N ASP A 144 -2.99 -19.04 -18.83
CA ASP A 144 -3.66 -17.76 -18.59
C ASP A 144 -4.67 -17.89 -17.44
N ILE A 145 -5.43 -18.99 -17.43
CA ILE A 145 -6.36 -19.33 -16.34
C ILE A 145 -5.59 -19.43 -15.02
N GLN A 146 -4.48 -20.15 -15.02
CA GLN A 146 -3.64 -20.29 -13.83
C GLN A 146 -3.08 -18.93 -13.36
N ALA A 147 -2.62 -18.09 -14.27
CA ALA A 147 -2.13 -16.76 -13.90
C ALA A 147 -3.22 -15.89 -13.28
N ARG A 148 -4.46 -15.95 -13.81
CA ARG A 148 -5.63 -15.27 -13.23
C ARG A 148 -5.96 -15.78 -11.83
N GLU A 149 -5.96 -17.11 -11.65
CA GLU A 149 -6.17 -17.76 -10.35
C GLU A 149 -5.11 -17.32 -9.32
N LYS A 150 -3.81 -17.37 -9.72
CA LYS A 150 -2.72 -16.96 -8.82
C LYS A 150 -2.80 -15.50 -8.41
N MET A 151 -3.17 -14.61 -9.33
CA MET A 151 -3.41 -13.19 -9.02
C MET A 151 -4.60 -13.02 -8.08
N HIS A 152 -5.68 -13.78 -8.26
CA HIS A 152 -6.85 -13.70 -7.40
C HIS A 152 -6.54 -14.17 -5.97
N ASN A 153 -5.82 -15.29 -5.85
CA ASN A 153 -5.33 -15.78 -4.56
C ASN A 153 -4.36 -14.78 -3.91
N ALA A 154 -3.44 -14.19 -4.69
CA ALA A 154 -2.47 -13.22 -4.17
C ALA A 154 -3.14 -11.98 -3.57
N ALA A 155 -4.21 -11.47 -4.20
CA ALA A 155 -4.97 -10.34 -3.68
C ALA A 155 -5.60 -10.65 -2.31
N SER A 156 -6.22 -11.83 -2.18
CA SER A 156 -6.83 -12.28 -0.91
C SER A 156 -5.76 -12.50 0.18
N ILE A 157 -4.61 -13.09 -0.18
CA ILE A 157 -3.48 -13.30 0.74
C ILE A 157 -2.92 -11.94 1.20
N ALA A 158 -2.75 -10.97 0.29
CA ALA A 158 -2.37 -9.61 0.63
C ALA A 158 -3.41 -8.95 1.57
N GLY A 159 -4.71 -9.22 1.33
CA GLY A 159 -5.81 -8.79 2.19
C GLY A 159 -5.65 -9.30 3.63
N MET A 160 -5.34 -10.58 3.79
CA MET A 160 -5.07 -11.16 5.12
C MET A 160 -3.85 -10.51 5.79
N ALA A 161 -2.80 -10.17 5.03
CA ALA A 161 -1.61 -9.52 5.57
C ALA A 161 -1.93 -8.11 6.05
N PHE A 162 -2.43 -7.22 5.16
CA PHE A 162 -2.65 -5.81 5.53
C PHE A 162 -3.86 -5.61 6.45
N GLY A 163 -4.84 -6.50 6.42
CA GLY A 163 -5.94 -6.49 7.39
C GLY A 163 -5.48 -6.56 8.85
N ASN A 164 -4.28 -7.09 9.09
CA ASN A 164 -3.65 -7.18 10.41
C ASN A 164 -2.44 -6.26 10.59
N ALA A 165 -1.65 -6.02 9.53
CA ALA A 165 -0.45 -5.17 9.59
C ALA A 165 -0.72 -3.71 9.16
N PHE A 166 -1.90 -3.39 8.65
CA PHE A 166 -2.24 -2.09 8.07
C PHE A 166 -1.38 -1.73 6.84
N LEU A 167 -1.49 -0.48 6.40
CA LEU A 167 -0.86 0.04 5.19
C LEU A 167 0.13 1.16 5.53
N GLY A 168 0.53 1.97 4.56
CA GLY A 168 1.49 3.04 4.75
C GLY A 168 1.17 4.28 3.93
N ILE A 169 2.22 5.07 3.63
CA ILE A 169 2.05 6.36 2.96
C ILE A 169 1.82 6.25 1.46
N VAL A 170 2.04 5.10 0.81
CA VAL A 170 1.60 4.91 -0.58
C VAL A 170 0.09 5.05 -0.64
N HIS A 171 -0.62 4.28 0.19
CA HIS A 171 -2.08 4.34 0.26
C HIS A 171 -2.59 5.69 0.76
N ALA A 172 -1.96 6.27 1.78
CA ALA A 172 -2.31 7.58 2.29
C ALA A 172 -2.29 8.66 1.18
N MET A 173 -1.22 8.70 0.38
CA MET A 173 -1.12 9.63 -0.76
C MET A 173 -2.07 9.25 -1.90
N ALA A 174 -2.25 7.96 -2.18
CA ALA A 174 -3.12 7.51 -3.26
C ALA A 174 -4.60 7.77 -2.99
N HIS A 175 -5.05 7.68 -1.74
CA HIS A 175 -6.43 8.01 -1.36
C HIS A 175 -6.77 9.47 -1.72
N VAL A 176 -5.94 10.41 -1.32
CA VAL A 176 -6.19 11.83 -1.52
C VAL A 176 -6.01 12.24 -2.98
N THR A 177 -4.94 11.75 -3.63
CA THR A 177 -4.66 12.04 -5.05
C THR A 177 -5.72 11.42 -5.95
N GLY A 178 -6.04 10.15 -5.72
CA GLY A 178 -7.05 9.42 -6.48
C GLY A 178 -8.43 10.04 -6.35
N SER A 179 -8.83 10.44 -5.15
CA SER A 179 -10.10 11.13 -4.91
C SER A 179 -10.16 12.48 -5.60
N LYS A 180 -9.09 13.30 -5.47
CA LYS A 180 -9.05 14.67 -5.99
C LYS A 180 -9.04 14.75 -7.52
N PHE A 181 -8.33 13.82 -8.17
CA PHE A 181 -8.14 13.82 -9.63
C PHE A 181 -8.90 12.70 -10.33
N HIS A 182 -9.78 11.99 -9.62
CA HIS A 182 -10.57 10.86 -10.15
C HIS A 182 -9.73 9.78 -10.82
N LEU A 183 -8.56 9.48 -10.23
CA LEU A 183 -7.64 8.46 -10.74
C LEU A 183 -7.99 7.08 -10.19
N ILE A 184 -7.64 6.06 -10.96
CA ILE A 184 -7.81 4.66 -10.54
C ILE A 184 -6.83 4.36 -9.40
N HIS A 185 -7.34 3.85 -8.29
CA HIS A 185 -6.61 3.66 -7.04
C HIS A 185 -5.33 2.84 -7.20
N GLY A 186 -5.41 1.60 -7.74
CA GLY A 186 -4.24 0.75 -7.89
C GLY A 186 -3.18 1.32 -8.84
N ARG A 187 -3.59 2.08 -9.88
CA ARG A 187 -2.69 2.82 -10.75
C ARG A 187 -1.97 3.94 -10.02
N THR A 188 -2.69 4.66 -9.17
CA THR A 188 -2.13 5.71 -8.31
C THR A 188 -1.11 5.12 -7.33
N ASN A 189 -1.43 3.97 -6.72
CA ASN A 189 -0.48 3.21 -5.91
C ASN A 189 0.77 2.82 -6.68
N ALA A 190 0.64 2.32 -7.91
CA ALA A 190 1.76 1.89 -8.77
C ALA A 190 2.75 3.03 -9.08
N ILE A 191 2.26 4.28 -9.19
CA ILE A 191 3.10 5.45 -9.41
C ILE A 191 3.86 5.81 -8.13
N TYR A 192 3.21 5.83 -6.98
CA TYR A 192 3.86 6.18 -5.71
C TYR A 192 4.81 5.12 -5.18
N LEU A 193 4.52 3.84 -5.38
CA LEU A 193 5.21 2.73 -4.72
C LEU A 193 6.74 2.76 -4.84
N PRO A 194 7.35 2.93 -6.02
CA PRO A 194 8.82 2.97 -6.14
C PRO A 194 9.47 4.14 -5.38
N HIS A 195 8.80 5.29 -5.35
CA HIS A 195 9.27 6.47 -4.62
C HIS A 195 9.27 6.22 -3.12
N VAL A 196 8.20 5.61 -2.61
CA VAL A 196 8.06 5.29 -1.17
C VAL A 196 8.99 4.16 -0.75
N ILE A 197 9.24 3.13 -1.59
CA ILE A 197 10.25 2.11 -1.31
C ILE A 197 11.61 2.78 -1.05
N ARG A 198 12.05 3.68 -1.93
CA ARG A 198 13.32 4.40 -1.77
C ARG A 198 13.32 5.34 -0.56
N TYR A 199 12.21 6.00 -0.27
CA TYR A 199 12.07 6.87 0.90
C TYR A 199 12.14 6.07 2.20
N ASN A 200 11.37 5.00 2.33
CA ASN A 200 11.37 4.12 3.49
C ASN A 200 12.67 3.30 3.62
N GLY A 201 13.35 3.05 2.50
CA GLY A 201 14.63 2.35 2.46
C GLY A 201 15.82 3.15 2.98
N ARG A 202 15.63 4.42 3.36
CA ARG A 202 16.69 5.27 3.96
C ARG A 202 16.50 5.35 5.46
N ILE A 203 17.59 5.19 6.20
CA ILE A 203 17.59 5.36 7.67
C ILE A 203 17.27 6.83 7.97
N PRO A 204 16.20 7.13 8.74
CA PRO A 204 15.88 8.51 9.09
C PRO A 204 16.91 9.11 10.04
N THR A 205 17.24 10.38 9.86
CA THR A 205 18.14 11.11 10.75
C THR A 205 17.57 11.34 12.15
N LYS A 206 16.24 11.30 12.28
CA LYS A 206 15.52 11.31 13.55
C LYS A 206 14.58 10.12 13.61
N LEU A 207 14.76 9.27 14.61
CA LEU A 207 13.76 8.27 14.98
C LEU A 207 12.76 8.92 15.92
N THR A 208 11.49 8.74 15.63
CA THR A 208 10.42 9.18 16.53
C THR A 208 10.26 8.15 17.64
N SER A 209 9.80 8.60 18.82
CA SER A 209 9.48 7.68 19.93
C SER A 209 8.22 6.85 19.70
N TRP A 210 7.50 7.11 18.62
CA TRP A 210 6.29 6.41 18.23
C TRP A 210 6.30 6.10 16.72
N PRO A 211 6.00 4.86 16.35
CA PRO A 211 5.97 3.70 17.22
C PRO A 211 7.36 3.44 17.79
N LYS A 212 7.43 2.81 18.94
CA LYS A 212 8.71 2.44 19.55
C LYS A 212 9.41 1.41 18.69
N TYR A 213 10.39 1.83 17.91
CA TYR A 213 11.34 0.86 17.36
C TYR A 213 12.65 0.95 18.13
N GLU A 214 13.15 -0.22 18.50
CA GLU A 214 14.50 -0.33 19.05
C GLU A 214 15.53 -0.04 17.97
N ARG A 215 15.18 -0.33 16.72
CA ARG A 215 16.01 -0.17 15.54
C ARG A 215 15.13 0.05 14.30
N TYR A 216 15.57 0.89 13.38
CA TYR A 216 14.93 1.04 12.07
C TYR A 216 15.34 -0.09 11.13
N ILE A 217 14.40 -0.90 10.67
CA ILE A 217 14.66 -2.14 9.92
C ILE A 217 14.06 -2.17 8.51
N ALA A 218 13.46 -1.08 8.04
CA ALA A 218 12.82 -1.09 6.74
C ALA A 218 13.79 -1.38 5.57
N PRO A 219 15.05 -0.89 5.55
CA PRO A 219 16.01 -1.26 4.51
C PRO A 219 16.24 -2.77 4.43
N GLU A 220 16.44 -3.43 5.57
CA GLU A 220 16.64 -4.88 5.65
C GLU A 220 15.39 -5.66 5.23
N ARG A 221 14.20 -5.12 5.50
CA ARG A 221 12.96 -5.76 5.06
C ARG A 221 12.78 -5.68 3.55
N PHE A 222 13.12 -4.57 2.91
CA PHE A 222 13.17 -4.49 1.44
C PHE A 222 14.25 -5.40 0.84
N GLN A 223 15.40 -5.53 1.51
CA GLN A 223 16.42 -6.50 1.12
C GLN A 223 15.87 -7.94 1.14
N GLN A 224 15.12 -8.30 2.18
CA GLN A 224 14.48 -9.62 2.29
C GLN A 224 13.47 -9.86 1.17
N ILE A 225 12.66 -8.86 0.80
CA ILE A 225 11.75 -8.96 -0.37
C ILE A 225 12.57 -9.21 -1.64
N ALA A 226 13.62 -8.42 -1.87
CA ALA A 226 14.47 -8.58 -3.05
C ALA A 226 15.12 -9.96 -3.11
N GLN A 227 15.65 -10.48 -2.00
CA GLN A 227 16.21 -11.83 -1.88
C GLN A 227 15.15 -12.90 -2.14
N HIS A 228 13.94 -12.74 -1.62
CA HIS A 228 12.83 -13.67 -1.83
C HIS A 228 12.42 -13.77 -3.30
N LEU A 229 12.55 -12.67 -4.04
CA LEU A 229 12.33 -12.60 -5.49
C LEU A 229 13.55 -13.04 -6.31
N GLY A 230 14.67 -13.42 -5.70
CA GLY A 230 15.91 -13.78 -6.39
C GLY A 230 16.64 -12.60 -7.04
N LEU A 231 16.38 -11.37 -6.59
CA LEU A 231 17.06 -10.17 -7.07
C LEU A 231 18.41 -9.98 -6.37
N LYS A 232 19.27 -9.12 -6.94
CA LYS A 232 20.52 -8.74 -6.28
C LYS A 232 20.22 -7.95 -5.01
N ALA A 233 20.73 -8.41 -3.88
CA ALA A 233 20.45 -7.82 -2.57
C ALA A 233 21.53 -8.22 -1.55
N ALA A 234 22.80 -7.94 -1.85
CA ALA A 234 23.91 -8.25 -0.95
C ALA A 234 23.90 -7.32 0.27
N THR A 235 23.48 -6.08 0.09
CA THR A 235 23.29 -5.11 1.17
C THR A 235 21.84 -4.61 1.22
N PRO A 236 21.39 -4.03 2.34
CA PRO A 236 20.06 -3.42 2.43
C PRO A 236 19.82 -2.36 1.33
N GLU A 237 20.80 -1.51 1.04
CA GLU A 237 20.70 -0.45 0.04
C GLU A 237 20.53 -1.04 -1.37
N GLU A 238 21.34 -2.08 -1.70
CA GLU A 238 21.19 -2.80 -2.97
C GLU A 238 19.82 -3.46 -3.07
N GLY A 239 19.33 -4.04 -1.99
CA GLY A 239 18.00 -4.66 -1.92
C GLY A 239 16.88 -3.67 -2.15
N VAL A 240 16.92 -2.50 -1.51
CA VAL A 240 15.97 -1.40 -1.70
C VAL A 240 15.91 -0.99 -3.17
N GLU A 241 17.05 -0.70 -3.78
CA GLU A 241 17.09 -0.23 -5.16
C GLU A 241 16.70 -1.33 -6.17
N SER A 242 17.14 -2.57 -5.94
CA SER A 242 16.78 -3.70 -6.78
C SER A 242 15.27 -3.96 -6.76
N TYR A 243 14.64 -3.87 -5.57
CA TYR A 243 13.19 -4.06 -5.46
C TYR A 243 12.43 -2.89 -6.10
N ALA A 244 12.83 -1.64 -5.85
CA ALA A 244 12.19 -0.48 -6.47
C ALA A 244 12.24 -0.57 -8.01
N ARG A 245 13.39 -0.91 -8.59
CA ARG A 245 13.54 -1.12 -10.05
C ARG A 245 12.72 -2.29 -10.57
N ALA A 246 12.61 -3.37 -9.81
CA ALA A 246 11.79 -4.51 -10.20
C ALA A 246 10.30 -4.12 -10.27
N VAL A 247 9.82 -3.31 -9.31
CA VAL A 247 8.46 -2.74 -9.31
C VAL A 247 8.25 -1.80 -10.50
N GLU A 248 9.20 -0.91 -10.80
CA GLU A 248 9.15 -0.02 -11.97
C GLU A 248 9.07 -0.82 -13.29
N LYS A 249 9.92 -1.84 -13.42
CA LYS A 249 9.90 -2.72 -14.59
C LYS A 249 8.57 -3.44 -14.73
N LEU A 250 8.03 -3.96 -13.63
CA LEU A 250 6.74 -4.67 -13.63
C LEU A 250 5.61 -3.73 -14.04
N ARG A 251 5.60 -2.49 -13.52
CA ARG A 251 4.67 -1.42 -13.88
C ARG A 251 4.70 -1.16 -15.39
N ASP A 252 5.89 -0.98 -15.94
CA ASP A 252 6.08 -0.73 -17.38
C ASP A 252 5.59 -1.92 -18.24
N LEU A 253 5.85 -3.18 -17.82
CA LEU A 253 5.43 -4.39 -18.51
C LEU A 253 3.91 -4.54 -18.62
N VAL A 254 3.16 -4.03 -17.66
CA VAL A 254 1.69 -4.06 -17.67
C VAL A 254 1.04 -2.76 -18.15
N GLY A 255 1.84 -1.79 -18.62
CA GLY A 255 1.37 -0.58 -19.28
C GLY A 255 0.76 0.47 -18.35
N ILE A 256 1.28 0.59 -17.12
CA ILE A 256 0.94 1.69 -16.23
C ILE A 256 1.96 2.81 -16.39
N GLU A 257 1.49 4.04 -16.50
CA GLU A 257 2.31 5.24 -16.67
C GLU A 257 3.24 5.47 -15.48
N ARG A 258 4.38 6.14 -15.73
CA ARG A 258 5.43 6.35 -14.74
C ARG A 258 5.18 7.52 -13.79
N SER A 259 4.27 8.44 -14.14
CA SER A 259 4.04 9.68 -13.40
C SER A 259 2.61 10.18 -13.60
N PHE A 260 2.15 11.07 -12.73
CA PHE A 260 0.84 11.70 -12.87
C PHE A 260 0.79 12.66 -14.06
N GLN A 261 1.91 13.28 -14.42
CA GLN A 261 2.03 14.08 -15.62
C GLN A 261 1.77 13.23 -16.88
N ALA A 262 2.36 12.03 -16.95
CA ALA A 262 2.13 11.09 -18.04
C ALA A 262 0.69 10.55 -18.07
N GLN A 263 0.00 10.55 -16.95
CA GLN A 263 -1.44 10.25 -16.84
C GLN A 263 -2.34 11.38 -17.35
N GLY A 264 -1.77 12.55 -17.65
CA GLY A 264 -2.52 13.71 -18.12
C GLY A 264 -3.11 14.58 -17.00
N VAL A 265 -2.64 14.43 -15.77
CA VAL A 265 -3.02 15.36 -14.69
C VAL A 265 -2.35 16.71 -14.93
N ALA A 266 -3.14 17.79 -14.97
CA ALA A 266 -2.62 19.12 -15.21
C ALA A 266 -1.69 19.59 -14.08
N GLU A 267 -0.52 20.13 -14.46
CA GLU A 267 0.54 20.56 -13.53
C GLU A 267 0.04 21.58 -12.52
N GLU A 268 -0.57 22.66 -12.99
CA GLU A 268 -1.10 23.71 -12.13
C GLU A 268 -2.12 23.18 -11.12
N ALA A 269 -2.96 22.23 -11.54
CA ALA A 269 -3.96 21.61 -10.66
C ALA A 269 -3.32 20.72 -9.59
N PHE A 270 -2.23 20.03 -9.89
CA PHE A 270 -1.56 19.15 -8.95
C PHE A 270 -0.59 19.91 -8.04
N ILE A 271 0.35 20.64 -8.64
CA ILE A 271 1.41 21.35 -7.89
C ILE A 271 0.81 22.48 -7.04
N GLY A 272 -0.18 23.21 -7.56
CA GLY A 272 -0.88 24.24 -6.81
C GLY A 272 -1.64 23.74 -5.57
N ARG A 273 -1.82 22.43 -5.42
CA ARG A 273 -2.55 21.81 -4.29
C ARG A 273 -1.67 20.91 -3.41
N LEU A 274 -0.36 20.90 -3.59
CA LEU A 274 0.54 20.04 -2.83
C LEU A 274 0.38 20.19 -1.30
N ASP A 275 0.12 21.40 -0.82
CA ASP A 275 -0.10 21.63 0.61
C ASP A 275 -1.36 20.97 1.13
N GLU A 276 -2.46 21.09 0.38
CA GLU A 276 -3.74 20.44 0.68
C GLU A 276 -3.61 18.91 0.65
N LEU A 277 -3.00 18.37 -0.42
CA LEU A 277 -2.83 16.94 -0.63
C LEU A 277 -1.92 16.31 0.44
N ALA A 278 -0.79 16.96 0.74
CA ALA A 278 0.16 16.45 1.73
C ALA A 278 -0.44 16.45 3.14
N MET A 279 -1.19 17.49 3.50
CA MET A 279 -1.87 17.55 4.80
C MET A 279 -2.93 16.44 4.90
N ALA A 280 -3.77 16.29 3.87
CA ALA A 280 -4.80 15.26 3.86
C ALA A 280 -4.21 13.83 3.90
N ALA A 281 -3.09 13.60 3.21
CA ALA A 281 -2.39 12.32 3.25
C ALA A 281 -1.70 12.07 4.61
N TYR A 282 -1.17 13.12 5.24
CA TYR A 282 -0.61 13.01 6.60
C TYR A 282 -1.67 12.64 7.63
N GLU A 283 -2.89 13.12 7.48
CA GLU A 283 -4.03 12.81 8.35
C GLU A 283 -4.73 11.50 7.98
N ASP A 284 -4.37 10.86 6.86
CA ASP A 284 -4.96 9.59 6.44
C ASP A 284 -4.62 8.47 7.44
N GLN A 285 -5.59 7.59 7.68
CA GLN A 285 -5.47 6.49 8.64
C GLN A 285 -4.36 5.48 8.33
N CYS A 286 -3.88 5.41 7.08
CA CYS A 286 -2.81 4.51 6.68
C CYS A 286 -1.42 5.04 7.07
N ALA A 287 -1.24 6.37 7.16
CA ALA A 287 0.05 7.00 7.41
C ALA A 287 0.75 6.53 8.72
N PRO A 288 0.04 6.34 9.85
CA PRO A 288 0.67 5.94 11.12
C PRO A 288 1.35 4.56 11.11
N ALA A 289 0.97 3.67 10.20
CA ALA A 289 1.56 2.34 10.12
C ALA A 289 2.85 2.30 9.26
N ASN A 290 3.17 3.40 8.56
CA ASN A 290 4.37 3.49 7.74
C ASN A 290 5.64 3.40 8.61
N PRO A 291 6.69 2.65 8.18
CA PRO A 291 7.89 2.48 9.00
C PRO A 291 8.66 3.78 9.25
N ARG A 292 8.65 4.71 8.30
CA ARG A 292 9.23 6.04 8.43
C ARG A 292 8.12 7.08 8.51
N MET A 293 7.99 7.75 9.68
CA MET A 293 7.02 8.84 9.81
C MET A 293 7.46 10.01 8.92
N PRO A 294 6.67 10.38 7.90
CA PRO A 294 7.03 11.49 7.03
C PRO A 294 6.77 12.83 7.70
N MET A 295 7.59 13.82 7.37
CA MET A 295 7.23 15.22 7.58
C MET A 295 6.32 15.68 6.42
N LEU A 296 5.53 16.74 6.62
CA LEU A 296 4.71 17.32 5.52
C LEU A 296 5.57 17.71 4.31
N ALA A 297 6.78 18.21 4.55
CA ALA A 297 7.72 18.54 3.49
C ALA A 297 8.16 17.28 2.70
N ASP A 298 8.34 16.15 3.38
CA ASP A 298 8.68 14.88 2.71
C ASP A 298 7.53 14.39 1.82
N MET A 299 6.28 14.47 2.32
CA MET A 299 5.11 14.09 1.53
C MET A 299 4.94 14.94 0.29
N LYS A 300 5.12 16.28 0.41
CA LYS A 300 5.12 17.18 -0.75
C LYS A 300 6.19 16.78 -1.77
N THR A 301 7.39 16.49 -1.29
CA THR A 301 8.51 16.09 -2.15
C THR A 301 8.23 14.76 -2.85
N LEU A 302 7.68 13.77 -2.14
CA LEU A 302 7.27 12.48 -2.73
C LEU A 302 6.18 12.64 -3.79
N MET A 303 5.16 13.48 -3.51
CA MET A 303 4.07 13.75 -4.44
C MET A 303 4.57 14.46 -5.70
N GLU A 304 5.46 15.45 -5.54
CA GLU A 304 6.07 16.17 -6.67
C GLU A 304 6.99 15.25 -7.49
N ALA A 305 7.80 14.42 -6.83
CA ALA A 305 8.63 13.41 -7.50
C ALA A 305 7.78 12.44 -8.34
N ALA A 306 6.67 11.96 -7.78
CA ALA A 306 5.73 11.09 -8.47
C ALA A 306 4.96 11.81 -9.60
N TYR A 307 4.72 13.12 -9.46
CA TYR A 307 4.10 13.91 -10.52
C TYR A 307 4.98 14.00 -11.76
N TYR A 308 6.26 14.33 -11.60
CA TYR A 308 7.20 14.47 -12.72
C TYR A 308 7.88 13.15 -13.12
N GLY A 309 7.82 12.11 -12.31
CA GLY A 309 8.56 10.86 -12.51
C GLY A 309 10.05 11.01 -12.24
N THR A 310 10.43 11.93 -11.35
CA THR A 310 11.81 12.21 -10.92
C THR A 310 12.10 11.59 -9.55
N SER A 311 13.33 11.68 -9.07
CA SER A 311 13.68 11.20 -7.73
C SER A 311 13.36 12.23 -6.63
N PHE A 312 13.20 11.75 -5.41
CA PHE A 312 13.06 12.58 -4.21
C PHE A 312 14.20 13.61 -4.06
N ASP A 313 15.43 13.20 -4.36
CA ASP A 313 16.62 14.06 -4.24
C ASP A 313 16.67 15.13 -5.33
N GLU A 314 16.25 14.81 -6.56
CA GLU A 314 16.16 15.79 -7.64
C GLU A 314 15.18 16.90 -7.32
N VAL A 315 14.02 16.58 -6.75
CA VAL A 315 13.04 17.58 -6.31
C VAL A 315 13.63 18.49 -5.23
N ARG A 316 14.31 17.92 -4.23
CA ARG A 316 14.98 18.70 -3.18
C ARG A 316 16.07 19.62 -3.74
N ALA A 317 16.89 19.10 -4.66
CA ALA A 317 17.94 19.87 -5.31
C ALA A 317 17.37 21.08 -6.09
N HIS A 318 16.27 20.89 -6.80
CA HIS A 318 15.59 21.99 -7.51
C HIS A 318 15.06 23.08 -6.58
N ARG A 319 14.67 22.73 -5.35
CA ARG A 319 14.24 23.70 -4.32
C ARG A 319 15.39 24.38 -3.59
N GLY A 320 16.65 24.07 -3.93
CA GLY A 320 17.83 24.58 -3.24
C GLY A 320 18.01 24.00 -1.83
N GLU A 321 17.30 22.94 -1.50
CA GLU A 321 17.47 22.21 -0.25
C GLU A 321 18.73 21.36 -0.34
N VAL A 322 19.81 21.78 0.35
CA VAL A 322 21.06 21.03 0.42
C VAL A 322 20.78 19.66 1.05
N ALA A 323 21.27 18.58 0.44
CA ALA A 323 21.28 17.27 1.07
C ALA A 323 21.89 17.40 2.48
N VAL A 324 21.14 17.05 3.51
CA VAL A 324 21.68 17.06 4.87
C VAL A 324 22.79 16.02 4.89
N ALA A 325 24.04 16.49 5.03
CA ALA A 325 25.20 15.65 5.16
C ALA A 325 25.00 14.72 6.36
N GLY A 326 24.78 13.44 6.11
CA GLY A 326 24.45 12.41 7.13
C GLY A 326 23.52 11.30 6.63
N GLU A 327 22.96 11.42 5.42
CA GLU A 327 22.16 10.34 4.79
C GLU A 327 23.03 9.38 3.92
N THR A 328 24.33 9.36 4.13
CA THR A 328 25.20 8.29 3.62
C THR A 328 25.02 7.03 4.48
N PRO A 329 25.07 5.83 3.89
CA PRO A 329 24.99 4.59 4.66
C PRO A 329 26.07 4.58 5.72
N ALA A 330 25.71 4.73 6.99
CA ALA A 330 26.67 4.54 8.07
C ALA A 330 26.94 3.03 8.16
N GLU A 331 28.19 2.63 8.02
CA GLU A 331 28.66 1.32 8.46
C GLU A 331 28.14 1.07 9.87
N ALA A 332 27.34 0.04 10.03
CA ALA A 332 26.78 -0.34 11.32
C ALA A 332 27.94 -0.71 12.26
N PRO A 333 28.11 -0.07 13.42
CA PRO A 333 29.09 -0.54 14.40
C PRO A 333 28.61 -1.90 14.91
N ALA A 334 29.46 -2.91 14.77
CA ALA A 334 29.25 -4.24 15.34
C ALA A 334 29.03 -4.09 16.86
N ALA A 335 27.81 -4.33 17.32
CA ALA A 335 27.50 -4.36 18.74
C ALA A 335 28.18 -5.57 19.39
N PRO A 336 28.90 -5.40 20.50
CA PRO A 336 29.49 -6.52 21.21
C PRO A 336 28.39 -7.37 21.84
N LEU A 337 28.40 -8.66 21.55
CA LEU A 337 27.59 -9.67 22.23
C LEU A 337 27.85 -9.60 23.74
N ALA A 338 26.92 -9.02 24.50
CA ALA A 338 26.94 -9.11 25.94
C ALA A 338 26.67 -10.56 26.36
N LYS A 339 27.71 -11.23 26.84
CA LYS A 339 27.58 -12.50 27.54
C LYS A 339 26.68 -12.29 28.77
N ARG A 340 25.49 -12.83 28.75
CA ARG A 340 24.73 -13.05 29.99
C ARG A 340 25.33 -14.30 30.64
N GLY A 341 26.12 -14.10 31.66
CA GLY A 341 26.55 -15.12 32.59
C GLY A 341 25.53 -15.30 33.71
N ALA A 342 25.35 -16.58 34.06
CA ALA A 342 24.81 -17.21 35.25
C ALA A 342 23.58 -16.58 35.91
#